data_b9ba749d7a4cccb11b6f18d4cc71cd27
#
_entry.id   b9ba749d7a4cccb11b6f18d4cc71cd27
#
_cell.length_a   1.000
_cell.length_b   1.000
_cell.length_c   1.000
_cell.angle_alpha   90.00
_cell.angle_beta   90.00
_cell.angle_gamma   90.00
#
_symmetry.space_group_name_H-M   'P 1'
#
loop_
_entity.id
_entity.type
_entity.pdbx_description
1 polymer ?
#
loop_
_entity_poly.entity_id
_entity_poly.type
_entity_poly.pdbx_seq_one_letter_code
_entity_poly.pdbx_strand_id
1 'polypeptide(L)'
;TGEVNDRLFYWYRQNLNQGNEGMDLENLPESIEYAMIGYRLNDKFTITLGKQDAAWGGFEYDLDPYAIYEYSDMNEYMDCYFTGVTLGYQPTPSQELRLQVTDNRIGSMEDTYGILPAGIGKPRAPLFYTFNWNSSYLDEILNLRYSATAGEQAKGKWMYMAWAGHNVCTGPFDGYFDVMYTRGALDPLGILTELVPPSAENEEGPVCLRNIQYLSLVAEMNYR
;
A
#
# COMPACT_ATOMS: atom_id res chain seq x y z
N THR A 1 8.99 8.39 -16.32
CA THR A 1 8.72 7.19 -17.12
C THR A 1 9.45 7.26 -18.43
N GLY A 2 9.83 6.11 -19.00
CA GLY A 2 10.39 6.00 -20.31
C GLY A 2 10.11 4.64 -20.94
N GLU A 3 10.09 4.60 -22.28
CA GLU A 3 9.96 3.39 -23.06
C GLU A 3 11.28 3.13 -23.80
N VAL A 4 11.79 1.91 -23.69
CA VAL A 4 12.98 1.45 -24.42
C VAL A 4 12.55 0.93 -25.79
N ASN A 5 11.41 0.26 -25.84
CA ASN A 5 10.74 -0.21 -27.06
C ASN A 5 9.27 -0.50 -26.75
N ASP A 6 8.48 -0.99 -27.71
CA ASP A 6 7.05 -1.27 -27.59
C ASP A 6 6.68 -2.22 -26.41
N ARG A 7 7.65 -2.99 -25.93
CA ARG A 7 7.44 -3.97 -24.84
C ARG A 7 8.11 -3.61 -23.55
N LEU A 8 9.28 -2.95 -23.58
CA LEU A 8 10.09 -2.66 -22.40
C LEU A 8 9.95 -1.20 -22.02
N PHE A 9 9.52 -0.95 -20.80
CA PHE A 9 9.40 0.38 -20.21
C PHE A 9 9.99 0.42 -18.81
N TYR A 10 10.23 1.62 -18.29
CA TYR A 10 10.70 1.83 -16.93
C TYR A 10 10.03 3.03 -16.29
N TRP A 11 9.99 3.02 -14.97
CA TRP A 11 9.55 4.15 -14.17
C TRP A 11 10.55 4.39 -13.04
N TYR A 12 10.99 5.64 -12.93
CA TYR A 12 11.79 6.12 -11.83
C TYR A 12 11.19 7.42 -11.29
N ARG A 13 10.95 7.47 -9.98
CA ARG A 13 10.51 8.66 -9.24
C ARG A 13 11.21 8.69 -7.90
N GLN A 14 11.80 9.84 -7.59
CA GLN A 14 12.45 10.11 -6.32
C GLN A 14 11.90 11.39 -5.74
N ASN A 15 11.59 11.38 -4.44
CA ASN A 15 11.22 12.56 -3.68
C ASN A 15 12.49 13.24 -3.15
N LEU A 16 12.74 14.50 -3.58
CA LEU A 16 13.94 15.24 -3.22
C LEU A 16 13.80 16.02 -1.90
N ASN A 17 12.59 16.08 -1.32
CA ASN A 17 12.29 16.89 -0.14
C ASN A 17 12.09 16.06 1.14
N GLN A 18 12.34 14.76 1.12
CA GLN A 18 12.22 13.95 2.32
C GLN A 18 13.46 14.11 3.21
N GLY A 19 13.23 14.66 4.41
CA GLY A 19 14.14 14.66 5.54
C GLY A 19 15.08 15.87 5.62
N ASN A 20 14.84 16.74 6.61
CA ASN A 20 15.80 17.77 7.04
C ASN A 20 16.91 17.24 7.97
N GLU A 21 16.98 15.95 8.20
CA GLU A 21 18.01 15.35 9.04
C GLU A 21 19.02 14.63 8.16
N GLY A 22 20.04 15.39 7.73
CA GLY A 22 21.26 14.91 7.09
C GLY A 22 21.01 14.02 5.86
N MET A 23 21.56 14.39 4.71
CA MET A 23 21.61 13.51 3.53
C MET A 23 22.55 12.34 3.81
N ASP A 24 22.14 11.40 4.63
CA ASP A 24 22.82 10.12 4.72
C ASP A 24 22.43 9.27 3.52
N LEU A 25 23.43 8.68 2.86
CA LEU A 25 23.24 7.73 1.76
C LEU A 25 22.32 6.55 2.16
N GLU A 26 22.11 6.33 3.44
CA GLU A 26 21.23 5.30 4.00
C GLU A 26 19.75 5.60 3.84
N ASN A 27 19.35 6.89 3.68
CA ASN A 27 17.96 7.30 3.46
C ASN A 27 17.53 7.28 1.98
N LEU A 28 18.44 6.96 1.05
CA LEU A 28 18.11 6.84 -0.37
C LEU A 28 16.97 5.83 -0.65
N PRO A 29 16.89 4.67 0.02
CA PRO A 29 15.78 3.73 -0.21
C PRO A 29 14.41 4.31 0.09
N GLU A 30 14.28 5.19 1.09
CA GLU A 30 13.02 5.82 1.47
C GLU A 30 12.61 6.92 0.51
N SER A 31 13.58 7.67 -0.03
CA SER A 31 13.32 8.75 -0.98
C SER A 31 12.91 8.26 -2.38
N ILE A 32 13.28 7.03 -2.75
CA ILE A 32 12.89 6.45 -4.03
C ILE A 32 11.50 5.83 -3.89
N GLU A 33 10.53 6.37 -4.62
CA GLU A 33 9.15 5.85 -4.66
C GLU A 33 9.01 4.80 -5.75
N TYR A 34 9.50 5.07 -6.97
CA TYR A 34 9.51 4.12 -8.07
C TYR A 34 10.92 3.90 -8.61
N ALA A 35 11.30 2.65 -8.74
CA ALA A 35 12.48 2.20 -9.46
C ALA A 35 12.17 0.83 -10.07
N MET A 36 11.38 0.81 -11.15
CA MET A 36 10.87 -0.42 -11.73
C MET A 36 11.10 -0.52 -13.23
N ILE A 37 11.14 -1.76 -13.70
CA ILE A 37 11.15 -2.13 -15.12
C ILE A 37 9.88 -2.94 -15.37
N GLY A 38 9.19 -2.61 -16.47
CA GLY A 38 8.02 -3.34 -16.94
C GLY A 38 8.23 -3.95 -18.30
N TYR A 39 7.64 -5.13 -18.51
CA TYR A 39 7.66 -5.84 -19.79
C TYR A 39 6.26 -6.28 -20.20
N ARG A 40 5.79 -5.82 -21.35
CA ARG A 40 4.53 -6.24 -21.98
C ARG A 40 4.75 -7.57 -22.69
N LEU A 41 4.28 -8.67 -22.08
CA LEU A 41 4.35 -10.01 -22.68
C LEU A 41 3.52 -10.07 -23.97
N ASN A 42 2.34 -9.48 -23.94
CA ASN A 42 1.42 -9.25 -25.05
C ASN A 42 0.43 -8.14 -24.66
N ASP A 43 -0.60 -7.90 -25.48
CA ASP A 43 -1.59 -6.83 -25.27
C ASP A 43 -2.41 -6.97 -23.97
N LYS A 44 -2.36 -8.13 -23.31
CA LYS A 44 -3.13 -8.42 -22.10
C LYS A 44 -2.28 -8.65 -20.86
N PHE A 45 -1.03 -9.03 -21.00
CA PHE A 45 -0.18 -9.40 -19.87
C PHE A 45 1.05 -8.51 -19.77
N THR A 46 1.26 -7.98 -18.57
CA THR A 46 2.41 -7.16 -18.21
C THR A 46 3.06 -7.69 -16.95
N ILE A 47 4.38 -7.72 -16.90
CA ILE A 47 5.15 -7.99 -15.68
C ILE A 47 5.92 -6.73 -15.32
N THR A 48 5.90 -6.33 -14.06
CA THR A 48 6.75 -5.28 -13.50
C THR A 48 7.63 -5.82 -12.39
N LEU A 49 8.84 -5.31 -12.31
CA LEU A 49 9.88 -5.73 -11.36
C LEU A 49 10.55 -4.49 -10.78
N GLY A 50 10.75 -4.45 -9.47
CA GLY A 50 11.43 -3.37 -8.76
C GLY A 50 10.56 -2.71 -7.72
N LYS A 51 10.97 -1.50 -7.27
CA LYS A 51 10.21 -0.72 -6.31
C LYS A 51 9.03 -0.04 -7.02
N GLN A 52 7.84 -0.30 -6.53
CA GLN A 52 6.57 0.08 -7.15
C GLN A 52 5.50 0.27 -6.09
N ASP A 53 4.37 0.86 -6.48
CA ASP A 53 3.20 1.00 -5.63
C ASP A 53 2.65 -0.36 -5.20
N ALA A 54 2.12 -0.41 -4.00
CA ALA A 54 1.34 -1.55 -3.54
C ALA A 54 0.05 -1.66 -4.37
N ALA A 55 -0.26 -2.84 -4.87
CA ALA A 55 -1.46 -3.08 -5.66
C ALA A 55 -2.72 -3.23 -4.78
N TRP A 56 -2.89 -2.34 -3.80
CA TRP A 56 -4.05 -2.27 -2.93
C TRP A 56 -4.65 -0.86 -2.92
N GLY A 57 -5.57 -0.62 -2.00
CA GLY A 57 -6.22 0.68 -1.86
C GLY A 57 -7.55 0.79 -2.58
N GLY A 58 -8.28 1.80 -2.20
CA GLY A 58 -9.48 2.28 -2.87
C GLY A 58 -9.17 3.47 -3.78
N PHE A 59 -10.14 4.34 -3.96
CA PHE A 59 -9.98 5.55 -4.78
C PHE A 59 -9.20 6.64 -4.06
N GLU A 60 -9.31 6.72 -2.72
CA GLU A 60 -8.50 7.65 -1.92
C GLU A 60 -6.99 7.44 -2.13
N TYR A 61 -6.55 6.19 -2.29
CA TYR A 61 -5.16 5.83 -2.47
C TYR A 61 -4.49 6.46 -3.70
N ASP A 62 -5.28 6.76 -4.75
CA ASP A 62 -4.78 7.36 -5.99
C ASP A 62 -4.88 8.89 -6.02
N LEU A 63 -5.44 9.51 -4.98
CA LEU A 63 -5.57 10.95 -4.94
C LEU A 63 -4.22 11.61 -4.69
N ASP A 64 -4.00 12.72 -5.40
CA ASP A 64 -2.85 13.57 -5.15
C ASP A 64 -2.99 14.25 -3.77
N PRO A 65 -1.94 14.33 -2.95
CA PRO A 65 -1.94 15.04 -1.67
C PRO A 65 -2.48 16.49 -1.72
N TYR A 66 -2.46 17.11 -2.90
CA TYR A 66 -3.05 18.45 -3.09
C TYR A 66 -4.57 18.42 -3.28
N ALA A 67 -5.14 17.27 -3.56
CA ALA A 67 -6.59 17.12 -3.81
C ALA A 67 -7.36 16.67 -2.57
N ILE A 68 -6.69 16.27 -1.51
CA ILE A 68 -7.28 15.75 -0.27
C ILE A 68 -6.87 16.61 0.92
N TYR A 69 -7.80 16.81 1.86
CA TYR A 69 -7.52 17.58 3.08
C TYR A 69 -6.71 16.76 4.08
N GLU A 70 -7.07 15.49 4.26
CA GLU A 70 -6.42 14.56 5.18
C GLU A 70 -6.71 13.14 4.69
N TYR A 71 -5.69 12.30 4.62
CA TYR A 71 -5.87 10.88 4.29
C TYR A 71 -6.47 10.12 5.46
N SER A 72 -7.18 9.04 5.17
CA SER A 72 -7.57 8.08 6.20
C SER A 72 -6.35 7.43 6.86
N ASP A 73 -6.49 7.01 8.12
CA ASP A 73 -5.41 6.36 8.87
C ASP A 73 -4.72 5.23 8.09
N MET A 74 -5.50 4.45 7.33
CA MET A 74 -4.96 3.35 6.52
C MET A 74 -4.05 3.83 5.39
N ASN A 75 -4.32 4.98 4.80
CA ASN A 75 -3.49 5.55 3.73
C ASN A 75 -2.36 6.43 4.27
N GLU A 76 -2.56 7.06 5.43
CA GLU A 76 -1.56 7.94 6.04
C GLU A 76 -0.42 7.15 6.70
N TYR A 77 -0.74 6.06 7.41
CA TYR A 77 0.22 5.32 8.25
C TYR A 77 0.77 4.04 7.61
N MET A 78 0.34 3.68 6.41
CA MET A 78 0.90 2.51 5.71
C MET A 78 1.89 2.93 4.62
N ASP A 79 3.01 2.20 4.57
CA ASP A 79 3.92 2.32 3.44
C ASP A 79 3.19 2.03 2.12
N CYS A 80 3.52 2.79 1.08
CA CYS A 80 2.89 2.71 -0.24
C CYS A 80 3.77 2.05 -1.29
N TYR A 81 5.10 2.05 -1.09
CA TYR A 81 6.07 1.65 -2.11
C TYR A 81 6.93 0.50 -1.65
N PHE A 82 6.82 -0.63 -2.33
CA PHE A 82 7.49 -1.88 -2.00
C PHE A 82 8.27 -2.43 -3.18
N THR A 83 9.31 -3.23 -2.88
CA THR A 83 10.09 -3.91 -3.90
C THR A 83 9.52 -5.29 -4.17
N GLY A 84 9.27 -5.60 -5.43
CA GLY A 84 8.70 -6.89 -5.78
C GLY A 84 8.38 -7.07 -7.24
N VAL A 85 7.39 -7.92 -7.48
CA VAL A 85 6.93 -8.35 -8.81
C VAL A 85 5.43 -8.20 -8.88
N THR A 86 4.93 -7.63 -9.99
CA THR A 86 3.50 -7.59 -10.30
C THR A 86 3.25 -8.24 -11.65
N LEU A 87 2.30 -9.14 -11.72
CA LEU A 87 1.69 -9.64 -12.94
C LEU A 87 0.35 -8.93 -13.15
N GLY A 88 0.28 -8.10 -14.16
CA GLY A 88 -0.96 -7.46 -14.63
C GLY A 88 -1.60 -8.29 -15.73
N TYR A 89 -2.92 -8.46 -15.65
CA TYR A 89 -3.74 -9.08 -16.68
C TYR A 89 -4.95 -8.23 -17.00
N GLN A 90 -5.07 -7.79 -18.24
CA GLN A 90 -6.15 -6.96 -18.75
C GLN A 90 -6.99 -7.76 -19.77
N PRO A 91 -7.99 -8.54 -19.32
CA PRO A 91 -8.83 -9.34 -20.21
C PRO A 91 -9.63 -8.49 -21.18
N THR A 92 -10.09 -7.32 -20.75
CA THR A 92 -10.83 -6.31 -21.54
C THR A 92 -10.32 -4.91 -21.21
N PRO A 93 -10.60 -3.89 -22.02
CA PRO A 93 -10.21 -2.51 -21.70
C PRO A 93 -10.77 -1.98 -20.36
N SER A 94 -11.90 -2.52 -19.90
CA SER A 94 -12.56 -2.12 -18.67
C SER A 94 -12.28 -3.00 -17.45
N GLN A 95 -11.38 -3.98 -17.56
CA GLN A 95 -11.07 -4.92 -16.49
C GLN A 95 -9.57 -5.10 -16.35
N GLU A 96 -9.05 -4.97 -15.15
CA GLU A 96 -7.66 -5.25 -14.82
C GLU A 96 -7.58 -6.11 -13.57
N LEU A 97 -6.73 -7.11 -13.62
CA LEU A 97 -6.37 -7.99 -12.50
C LEU A 97 -4.87 -7.86 -12.25
N ARG A 98 -4.48 -7.73 -11.00
CA ARG A 98 -3.06 -7.72 -10.60
C ARG A 98 -2.80 -8.78 -9.54
N LEU A 99 -1.74 -9.54 -9.73
CA LEU A 99 -1.15 -10.41 -8.72
C LEU A 99 0.22 -9.82 -8.38
N GLN A 100 0.41 -9.44 -7.14
CA GLN A 100 1.65 -8.80 -6.69
C GLN A 100 2.27 -9.57 -5.53
N VAL A 101 3.59 -9.72 -5.56
CA VAL A 101 4.41 -10.20 -4.45
C VAL A 101 5.50 -9.20 -4.21
N THR A 102 5.53 -8.60 -3.01
CA THR A 102 6.52 -7.60 -2.61
C THR A 102 7.12 -7.94 -1.25
N ASP A 103 8.20 -7.27 -0.88
CA ASP A 103 8.56 -7.16 0.54
C ASP A 103 7.37 -6.56 1.33
N ASN A 104 7.35 -6.75 2.64
CA ASN A 104 6.26 -6.28 3.49
C ASN A 104 6.70 -5.19 4.49
N ARG A 105 7.88 -4.65 4.30
CA ARG A 105 8.46 -3.54 5.07
C ARG A 105 9.71 -3.01 4.37
N ILE A 106 10.06 -1.78 4.63
CA ILE A 106 11.25 -1.12 4.06
C ILE A 106 12.47 -1.36 4.95
N GLY A 107 12.30 -1.40 6.29
CA GLY A 107 13.35 -1.55 7.27
C GLY A 107 13.36 -2.88 8.04
N SER A 108 13.94 -2.89 9.21
CA SER A 108 13.90 -4.01 10.15
C SER A 108 12.49 -4.16 10.78
N MET A 109 12.28 -5.22 11.55
CA MET A 109 11.04 -5.35 12.32
C MET A 109 10.92 -4.28 13.40
N GLU A 110 12.03 -3.92 13.98
CA GLU A 110 12.14 -2.91 15.02
C GLU A 110 11.85 -1.50 14.46
N ASP A 111 12.28 -1.22 13.22
CA ASP A 111 11.96 0.04 12.52
C ASP A 111 10.47 0.14 12.21
N THR A 112 9.83 -0.98 11.84
CA THR A 112 8.41 -1.00 11.46
C THR A 112 7.47 -1.05 12.65
N TYR A 113 7.81 -1.81 13.70
CA TYR A 113 6.89 -2.10 14.82
C TYR A 113 7.36 -1.55 16.17
N GLY A 114 8.51 -0.87 16.23
CA GLY A 114 9.12 -0.39 17.47
C GLY A 114 9.52 -1.54 18.41
N ILE A 115 9.22 -1.41 19.69
CA ILE A 115 9.57 -2.41 20.71
C ILE A 115 8.70 -3.65 20.52
N LEU A 116 9.33 -4.76 20.16
CA LEU A 116 8.63 -6.01 19.89
C LEU A 116 8.21 -6.73 21.20
N PRO A 117 7.02 -7.34 21.23
CA PRO A 117 6.61 -8.18 22.35
C PRO A 117 7.52 -9.40 22.53
N ALA A 118 7.72 -9.85 23.75
CA ALA A 118 8.53 -11.03 24.05
C ALA A 118 8.06 -12.27 23.27
N GLY A 119 9.03 -13.02 22.73
CA GLY A 119 8.79 -14.25 21.97
C GLY A 119 8.38 -14.04 20.51
N ILE A 120 8.42 -12.82 20.01
CA ILE A 120 8.23 -12.53 18.58
C ILE A 120 9.53 -12.86 17.84
N GLY A 121 9.46 -13.76 16.88
CA GLY A 121 10.58 -14.14 16.00
C GLY A 121 10.43 -13.55 14.59
N LYS A 122 11.56 -13.38 13.89
CA LYS A 122 11.57 -12.89 12.50
C LYS A 122 10.70 -13.77 11.58
N PRO A 123 9.95 -13.19 10.64
CA PRO A 123 9.16 -13.94 9.66
C PRO A 123 10.07 -14.82 8.79
N ARG A 124 9.50 -15.89 8.26
CA ARG A 124 10.22 -16.77 7.32
C ARG A 124 10.35 -16.14 5.94
N ALA A 125 9.26 -15.50 5.51
CA ALA A 125 9.18 -14.78 4.25
C ALA A 125 8.47 -13.45 4.51
N PRO A 126 9.22 -12.34 4.68
CA PRO A 126 8.64 -11.01 4.91
C PRO A 126 8.06 -10.45 3.60
N LEU A 127 7.04 -11.11 3.09
CA LEU A 127 6.41 -10.79 1.82
C LEU A 127 4.92 -10.49 2.01
N PHE A 128 4.41 -9.56 1.20
CA PHE A 128 3.01 -9.39 0.90
C PHE A 128 2.64 -10.15 -0.37
N TYR A 129 1.48 -10.76 -0.34
CA TYR A 129 0.81 -11.39 -1.46
C TYR A 129 -0.49 -10.66 -1.68
N THR A 130 -0.60 -9.95 -2.79
CA THR A 130 -1.75 -9.10 -3.08
C THR A 130 -2.44 -9.55 -4.36
N PHE A 131 -3.76 -9.64 -4.28
CA PHE A 131 -4.66 -9.69 -5.42
C PHE A 131 -5.41 -8.38 -5.51
N ASN A 132 -5.47 -7.80 -6.71
CA ASN A 132 -6.24 -6.59 -6.97
C ASN A 132 -7.08 -6.78 -8.24
N TRP A 133 -8.29 -6.25 -8.22
CA TRP A 133 -9.19 -6.19 -9.36
C TRP A 133 -9.75 -4.79 -9.49
N ASN A 134 -9.53 -4.19 -10.66
CA ASN A 134 -10.07 -2.90 -11.05
C ASN A 134 -11.05 -3.10 -12.21
N SER A 135 -12.17 -2.44 -12.16
CA SER A 135 -13.17 -2.55 -13.23
C SER A 135 -13.93 -1.27 -13.44
N SER A 136 -14.38 -1.05 -14.66
CA SER A 136 -15.19 0.09 -15.09
C SER A 136 -16.40 -0.37 -15.85
N TYR A 137 -17.55 0.22 -15.56
CA TYR A 137 -18.86 -0.11 -16.11
C TYR A 137 -19.60 1.14 -16.54
N LEU A 138 -20.58 0.97 -17.45
CA LEU A 138 -21.49 2.03 -17.89
C LEU A 138 -20.74 3.26 -18.45
N ASP A 139 -19.78 3.01 -19.35
CA ASP A 139 -18.93 4.06 -19.93
C ASP A 139 -18.22 4.91 -18.85
N GLU A 140 -17.56 4.22 -17.89
CA GLU A 140 -16.80 4.80 -16.77
C GLU A 140 -17.64 5.54 -15.71
N ILE A 141 -18.97 5.42 -15.75
CA ILE A 141 -19.83 5.99 -14.71
C ILE A 141 -19.61 5.28 -13.37
N LEU A 142 -19.47 3.95 -13.38
CA LEU A 142 -19.24 3.15 -12.17
C LEU A 142 -17.87 2.48 -12.26
N ASN A 143 -16.99 2.84 -11.33
CA ASN A 143 -15.66 2.24 -11.21
C ASN A 143 -15.54 1.49 -9.88
N LEU A 144 -14.96 0.29 -9.93
CA LEU A 144 -14.79 -0.57 -8.77
C LEU A 144 -13.32 -0.92 -8.60
N ARG A 145 -12.87 -0.95 -7.34
CA ARG A 145 -11.53 -1.42 -6.93
C ARG A 145 -11.65 -2.34 -5.74
N TYR A 146 -11.18 -3.56 -5.89
CA TYR A 146 -11.13 -4.52 -4.81
C TYR A 146 -9.73 -5.10 -4.69
N SER A 147 -9.25 -5.19 -3.46
CA SER A 147 -7.97 -5.85 -3.21
C SER A 147 -8.01 -6.68 -1.93
N ALA A 148 -7.18 -7.71 -1.92
CA ALA A 148 -6.95 -8.54 -0.76
C ALA A 148 -5.45 -8.84 -0.64
N THR A 149 -4.90 -8.63 0.55
CA THR A 149 -3.47 -8.82 0.83
C THR A 149 -3.28 -9.69 2.05
N ALA A 150 -2.27 -10.56 2.01
CA ALA A 150 -1.80 -11.32 3.15
C ALA A 150 -0.27 -11.22 3.26
N GLY A 151 0.26 -11.10 4.48
CA GLY A 151 1.70 -11.04 4.71
C GLY A 151 2.13 -11.57 6.07
N GLU A 152 3.30 -12.21 6.14
CA GLU A 152 3.86 -12.70 7.39
C GLU A 152 4.62 -11.57 8.11
N GLN A 153 3.99 -10.97 9.14
CA GLN A 153 4.60 -9.90 9.95
C GLN A 153 5.73 -10.43 10.85
N ALA A 154 5.52 -11.59 11.45
CA ALA A 154 6.48 -12.29 12.31
C ALA A 154 6.30 -13.79 12.13
N LYS A 155 7.24 -14.61 12.63
CA LYS A 155 7.22 -16.08 12.45
C LYS A 155 5.88 -16.70 12.81
N GLY A 156 5.14 -17.17 11.79
CA GLY A 156 3.81 -17.76 11.94
C GLY A 156 2.73 -16.75 12.34
N LYS A 157 2.97 -15.45 12.19
CA LYS A 157 2.06 -14.35 12.52
C LYS A 157 1.75 -13.55 11.27
N TRP A 158 0.49 -13.53 10.88
CA TRP A 158 0.03 -12.96 9.62
C TRP A 158 -0.78 -11.71 9.79
N MET A 159 -0.68 -10.83 8.82
CA MET A 159 -1.59 -9.71 8.57
C MET A 159 -2.45 -10.02 7.36
N TYR A 160 -3.69 -9.57 7.40
CA TYR A 160 -4.64 -9.65 6.30
C TYR A 160 -5.28 -8.28 6.10
N MET A 161 -5.39 -7.87 4.84
CA MET A 161 -6.01 -6.61 4.47
C MET A 161 -7.01 -6.84 3.35
N ALA A 162 -8.08 -6.05 3.33
CA ALA A 162 -9.06 -6.05 2.26
C ALA A 162 -9.56 -4.62 2.03
N TRP A 163 -9.62 -4.21 0.77
CA TRP A 163 -10.18 -2.94 0.34
C TRP A 163 -11.31 -3.17 -0.66
N ALA A 164 -12.34 -2.34 -0.55
CA ALA A 164 -13.44 -2.26 -1.50
C ALA A 164 -13.75 -0.79 -1.79
N GLY A 165 -13.43 -0.34 -2.99
CA GLY A 165 -13.65 1.01 -3.46
C GLY A 165 -14.72 1.07 -4.55
N HIS A 166 -15.59 2.07 -4.45
CA HIS A 166 -16.66 2.36 -5.41
C HIS A 166 -16.60 3.83 -5.76
N ASN A 167 -16.48 4.16 -7.04
CA ASN A 167 -16.54 5.53 -7.53
C ASN A 167 -17.66 5.66 -8.54
N VAL A 168 -18.37 6.77 -8.47
CA VAL A 168 -19.46 7.12 -9.41
C VAL A 168 -19.20 8.51 -9.99
N CYS A 169 -19.04 8.55 -11.32
CA CYS A 169 -18.86 9.78 -12.09
C CYS A 169 -20.03 9.97 -13.04
N THR A 170 -20.91 10.93 -12.78
CA THR A 170 -22.07 11.17 -13.66
C THR A 170 -22.42 12.65 -13.74
N GLY A 171 -22.34 13.22 -14.94
CA GLY A 171 -22.58 14.63 -15.17
C GLY A 171 -21.67 15.52 -14.30
N PRO A 172 -22.23 16.40 -13.45
CA PRO A 172 -21.42 17.25 -12.56
C PRO A 172 -20.99 16.54 -11.26
N PHE A 173 -21.44 15.31 -11.00
CA PHE A 173 -21.12 14.56 -9.80
C PHE A 173 -19.95 13.62 -10.02
N ASP A 174 -19.00 13.66 -9.10
CA ASP A 174 -17.90 12.71 -8.97
C ASP A 174 -17.73 12.41 -7.48
N GLY A 175 -17.81 11.13 -7.11
CA GLY A 175 -17.70 10.75 -5.71
C GLY A 175 -17.26 9.30 -5.55
N TYR A 176 -16.61 9.02 -4.43
CA TYR A 176 -16.19 7.66 -4.10
C TYR A 176 -16.56 7.29 -2.66
N PHE A 177 -16.60 6.00 -2.43
CA PHE A 177 -16.75 5.37 -1.14
C PHE A 177 -15.81 4.19 -1.03
N ASP A 178 -14.89 4.25 -0.06
CA ASP A 178 -13.89 3.23 0.22
C ASP A 178 -14.13 2.59 1.58
N VAL A 179 -14.00 1.28 1.62
CA VAL A 179 -14.01 0.47 2.85
C VAL A 179 -12.67 -0.26 2.93
N MET A 180 -11.93 -0.04 4.00
CA MET A 180 -10.63 -0.64 4.22
C MET A 180 -10.60 -1.37 5.56
N TYR A 181 -10.23 -2.65 5.53
CA TYR A 181 -10.13 -3.48 6.72
C TYR A 181 -8.76 -4.11 6.82
N THR A 182 -8.16 -4.03 8.00
CA THR A 182 -6.89 -4.69 8.31
C THR A 182 -7.00 -5.47 9.61
N ARG A 183 -6.45 -6.69 9.61
CA ARG A 183 -6.22 -7.50 10.80
C ARG A 183 -4.75 -7.86 10.88
N GLY A 184 -4.03 -7.27 11.83
CA GLY A 184 -2.62 -7.52 12.09
C GLY A 184 -2.38 -8.41 13.30
N ALA A 185 -1.42 -9.31 13.20
CA ALA A 185 -0.89 -10.02 14.36
C ALA A 185 -0.03 -9.11 15.25
N LEU A 186 0.63 -8.14 14.63
CA LEU A 186 1.27 -6.98 15.24
C LEU A 186 0.54 -5.72 14.73
N ASP A 187 0.62 -4.62 15.48
CA ASP A 187 0.00 -3.36 15.09
C ASP A 187 0.64 -2.79 13.81
N PRO A 188 -0.03 -2.84 12.65
CA PRO A 188 0.59 -2.46 11.39
C PRO A 188 0.66 -0.94 11.18
N LEU A 189 -0.16 -0.16 11.88
CA LEU A 189 -0.21 1.29 11.76
C LEU A 189 0.51 2.00 12.92
N GLY A 190 0.78 1.29 14.02
CA GLY A 190 1.37 1.88 15.22
C GLY A 190 0.39 2.71 16.07
N ILE A 191 -0.74 3.15 15.52
CA ILE A 191 -1.67 4.09 16.15
C ILE A 191 -2.15 3.61 17.51
N LEU A 192 -2.62 2.37 17.62
CA LEU A 192 -3.10 1.84 18.89
C LEU A 192 -1.96 1.57 19.87
N THR A 193 -0.78 1.24 19.36
CA THR A 193 0.43 1.07 20.17
C THR A 193 0.83 2.38 20.83
N GLU A 194 0.78 3.50 20.13
CA GLU A 194 1.12 4.83 20.66
C GLU A 194 0.13 5.33 21.72
N LEU A 195 -1.11 4.86 21.70
CA LEU A 195 -2.11 5.19 22.72
C LEU A 195 -1.86 4.49 24.06
N VAL A 196 -1.00 3.49 24.11
CA VAL A 196 -0.67 2.79 25.37
C VAL A 196 0.36 3.62 26.14
N PRO A 197 0.07 4.05 27.37
CA PRO A 197 1.03 4.81 28.15
C PRO A 197 2.26 3.95 28.46
N PRO A 198 3.46 4.56 28.48
CA PRO A 198 4.69 3.87 28.88
C PRO A 198 4.51 3.22 30.26
N SER A 199 4.90 1.97 30.40
CA SER A 199 4.88 1.29 31.70
C SER A 199 6.18 1.58 32.46
N ALA A 200 6.14 1.50 33.78
CA ALA A 200 7.33 1.67 34.61
C ALA A 200 8.44 0.64 34.31
N GLU A 201 8.12 -0.42 33.58
CA GLU A 201 9.07 -1.46 33.14
C GLU A 201 9.69 -1.17 31.76
N ASN A 202 9.14 -0.20 31.00
CA ASN A 202 9.60 0.17 29.66
C ASN A 202 9.68 1.70 29.52
N GLU A 203 10.80 2.26 29.99
CA GLU A 203 11.11 3.69 29.82
C GLU A 203 11.38 4.07 28.34
N GLU A 204 11.68 3.10 27.48
CA GLU A 204 12.05 3.31 26.06
C GLU A 204 10.83 3.54 25.15
N GLY A 205 9.60 3.27 25.62
CA GLY A 205 8.37 3.47 24.84
C GLY A 205 7.36 2.31 24.97
N PRO A 206 6.23 2.41 24.25
CA PRO A 206 5.21 1.36 24.29
C PRO A 206 5.65 0.12 23.51
N VAL A 207 5.32 -1.05 24.04
CA VAL A 207 5.52 -2.33 23.33
C VAL A 207 4.42 -2.49 22.29
N CYS A 208 4.81 -2.87 21.05
CA CYS A 208 3.88 -3.09 19.94
C CYS A 208 2.70 -3.99 20.34
N LEU A 209 1.50 -3.51 20.10
CA LEU A 209 0.28 -4.25 20.39
C LEU A 209 0.09 -5.43 19.43
N ARG A 210 -0.70 -6.40 19.87
CA ARG A 210 -0.93 -7.66 19.14
C ARG A 210 -2.41 -7.89 18.86
N ASN A 211 -2.68 -8.59 17.73
CA ASN A 211 -4.04 -8.96 17.33
C ASN A 211 -4.95 -7.74 17.12
N ILE A 212 -4.46 -6.75 16.42
CA ILE A 212 -5.12 -5.48 16.15
C ILE A 212 -6.01 -5.58 14.90
N GLN A 213 -7.09 -4.81 14.92
CA GLN A 213 -7.97 -4.65 13.76
C GLN A 213 -8.26 -3.16 13.56
N TYR A 214 -8.21 -2.75 12.28
CA TYR A 214 -8.60 -1.42 11.84
C TYR A 214 -9.70 -1.52 10.78
N LEU A 215 -10.63 -0.58 10.83
CA LEU A 215 -11.64 -0.37 9.82
C LEU A 215 -11.68 1.12 9.49
N SER A 216 -11.39 1.47 8.26
CA SER A 216 -11.55 2.83 7.75
C SER A 216 -12.69 2.87 6.73
N LEU A 217 -13.51 3.90 6.83
CA LEU A 217 -14.60 4.21 5.91
C LEU A 217 -14.37 5.63 5.39
N VAL A 218 -14.20 5.76 4.09
CA VAL A 218 -13.94 7.05 3.45
C VAL A 218 -15.00 7.32 2.41
N ALA A 219 -15.52 8.54 2.38
CA ALA A 219 -16.47 8.97 1.36
C ALA A 219 -16.17 10.41 0.97
N GLU A 220 -16.13 10.66 -0.31
CA GLU A 220 -16.02 12.00 -0.87
C GLU A 220 -17.02 12.19 -1.98
N MET A 221 -17.58 13.38 -2.09
CA MET A 221 -18.48 13.75 -3.17
C MET A 221 -18.17 15.17 -3.65
N ASN A 222 -17.88 15.29 -4.92
CA ASN A 222 -17.61 16.54 -5.61
C ASN A 222 -18.76 16.88 -6.55
N TYR A 223 -19.12 18.16 -6.58
CA TYR A 223 -20.06 18.73 -7.55
C TYR A 223 -19.36 19.83 -8.32
N ARG A 224 -19.33 19.71 -9.65
CA ARG A 224 -18.67 20.67 -10.57
C ARG A 224 -19.68 21.47 -11.37
#